data_d478b8eaf1fb24a79e01480850c81a64
#
_entry.id   d478b8eaf1fb24a79e01480850c81a64
#
_cell.length_a   1.000
_cell.length_b   1.000
_cell.length_c   1.000
_cell.angle_alpha   90.00
_cell.angle_beta   90.00
_cell.angle_gamma   90.00
#
_symmetry.space_group_name_H-M   'P 1'
#
loop_
_entity.id
_entity.type
_entity.pdbx_description
1 polymer ?
#
loop_
_entity_poly.entity_id
_entity_poly.type
_entity_poly.pdbx_seq_one_letter_code
_entity_poly.pdbx_strand_id
1 'polypeptide(L)'
;MSAATAQPDVARLIWGDDPAGVLAWGPGKATAVPVDDGYSVTCDLAFCSGMHNATWLGAHCIMLEDGEPMKGADGKTVVRTMLIPKSEIEINVIWDVIGLRATGSDGYALKDHFVPAAHSVIRDKDEELTLRAPLYFCRH
;
A
#
# COMPACT_ATOMS: atom_id res chain seq x y z
N MET A 1 9.01 6.75 -3.19
CA MET A 1 9.22 6.64 -1.72
C MET A 1 9.03 5.20 -1.21
N SER A 2 7.98 4.45 -1.60
CA SER A 2 7.75 3.08 -1.07
C SER A 2 8.94 2.11 -1.24
N ALA A 3 9.68 2.18 -2.34
CA ALA A 3 10.87 1.34 -2.55
C ALA A 3 12.00 1.63 -1.54
N ALA A 4 12.09 2.86 -1.05
CA ALA A 4 13.14 3.26 -0.10
C ALA A 4 12.81 2.87 1.35
N THR A 5 11.54 2.60 1.65
CA THR A 5 11.08 2.20 2.99
C THR A 5 10.72 0.72 3.08
N ALA A 6 10.60 0.03 1.94
CA ALA A 6 10.40 -1.41 1.91
C ALA A 6 11.68 -2.15 2.35
N GLN A 7 11.50 -3.34 2.93
CA GLN A 7 12.65 -4.22 3.17
C GLN A 7 13.33 -4.57 1.84
N PRO A 8 14.67 -4.70 1.79
CA PRO A 8 15.42 -4.87 0.55
C PRO A 8 14.94 -6.04 -0.31
N ASP A 9 14.57 -7.15 0.31
CA ASP A 9 14.08 -8.34 -0.42
C ASP A 9 12.69 -8.11 -1.01
N VAL A 10 11.81 -7.42 -0.29
CA VAL A 10 10.48 -7.03 -0.80
C VAL A 10 10.59 -5.97 -1.90
N ALA A 11 11.48 -4.99 -1.72
CA ALA A 11 11.75 -4.01 -2.78
C ALA A 11 12.27 -4.69 -4.05
N ARG A 12 13.15 -5.69 -3.92
CA ARG A 12 13.66 -6.48 -5.05
C ARG A 12 12.56 -7.33 -5.68
N LEU A 13 11.69 -7.95 -4.87
CA LEU A 13 10.55 -8.73 -5.34
C LEU A 13 9.59 -7.90 -6.19
N ILE A 14 9.33 -6.64 -5.79
CA ILE A 14 8.36 -5.77 -6.48
C ILE A 14 8.98 -5.09 -7.71
N TRP A 15 10.24 -4.62 -7.61
CA TRP A 15 10.86 -3.74 -8.62
C TRP A 15 12.20 -4.24 -9.17
N GLY A 16 12.76 -5.36 -8.64
CA GLY A 16 14.14 -5.74 -8.93
C GLY A 16 14.33 -6.41 -10.28
N ASP A 17 13.61 -7.48 -10.54
CA ASP A 17 13.85 -8.36 -11.69
C ASP A 17 12.78 -8.22 -12.79
N ASP A 18 11.63 -7.62 -12.46
CA ASP A 18 10.56 -7.37 -13.40
C ASP A 18 10.55 -5.88 -13.79
N PRO A 19 10.94 -5.52 -15.03
CA PRO A 19 10.85 -4.13 -15.51
C PRO A 19 9.40 -3.63 -15.55
N ALA A 20 8.42 -4.52 -15.46
CA ALA A 20 7.00 -4.20 -15.36
C ALA A 20 6.52 -4.06 -13.91
N GLY A 21 7.41 -4.15 -12.91
CA GLY A 21 7.07 -3.97 -11.50
C GLY A 21 6.44 -2.60 -11.22
N VAL A 22 5.13 -2.55 -11.08
CA VAL A 22 4.35 -1.33 -10.87
C VAL A 22 3.48 -1.47 -9.63
N LEU A 23 3.58 -0.48 -8.76
CA LEU A 23 2.71 -0.33 -7.60
C LEU A 23 1.68 0.76 -7.86
N ALA A 24 0.41 0.43 -7.72
CA ALA A 24 -0.70 1.39 -7.75
C ALA A 24 -1.46 1.37 -6.42
N TRP A 25 -2.13 2.47 -6.11
CA TRP A 25 -3.01 2.59 -4.94
C TRP A 25 -4.11 3.60 -5.22
N GLY A 26 -5.16 3.59 -4.40
CA GLY A 26 -6.26 4.56 -4.47
C GLY A 26 -6.71 5.02 -3.08
N PRO A 27 -7.50 6.08 -3.02
CA PRO A 27 -8.13 6.53 -1.80
C PRO A 27 -9.28 5.60 -1.37
N GLY A 28 -9.60 5.62 -0.09
CA GLY A 28 -10.72 4.89 0.48
C GLY A 28 -10.53 4.58 1.95
N LYS A 29 -11.36 3.69 2.46
CA LYS A 29 -11.24 3.20 3.84
C LYS A 29 -10.35 1.98 3.86
N ALA A 30 -9.33 2.00 4.70
CA ALA A 30 -8.45 0.86 4.90
C ALA A 30 -7.99 0.81 6.35
N THR A 31 -8.09 -0.37 6.94
CA THR A 31 -7.67 -0.66 8.30
C THR A 31 -6.82 -1.93 8.32
N ALA A 32 -5.95 -2.05 9.30
CA ALA A 32 -5.16 -3.24 9.51
C ALA A 32 -5.01 -3.52 11.01
N VAL A 33 -5.18 -4.77 11.37
CA VAL A 33 -5.00 -5.27 12.73
C VAL A 33 -3.73 -6.13 12.76
N PRO A 34 -2.79 -5.91 13.69
CA PRO A 34 -1.66 -6.81 13.87
C PRO A 34 -2.13 -8.23 14.20
N VAL A 35 -1.54 -9.21 13.55
CA VAL A 35 -1.73 -10.65 13.82
C VAL A 35 -0.35 -11.32 13.83
N ASP A 36 -0.31 -12.62 14.14
CA ASP A 36 0.95 -13.37 14.11
C ASP A 36 1.58 -13.28 12.72
N ASP A 37 2.85 -12.88 12.67
CA ASP A 37 3.68 -12.75 11.45
C ASP A 37 3.18 -11.73 10.40
N GLY A 38 2.18 -10.89 10.71
CA GLY A 38 1.66 -9.94 9.74
C GLY A 38 0.49 -9.08 10.19
N TYR A 39 -0.41 -8.85 9.26
CA TYR A 39 -1.57 -7.98 9.44
C TYR A 39 -2.80 -8.60 8.79
N SER A 40 -3.95 -8.47 9.44
CA SER A 40 -5.27 -8.68 8.83
C SER A 40 -5.76 -7.35 8.28
N VAL A 41 -5.98 -7.29 6.97
CA VAL A 41 -6.30 -6.06 6.23
C VAL A 41 -7.75 -6.10 5.76
N THR A 42 -8.48 -5.03 6.05
CA THR A 42 -9.82 -4.78 5.52
C THR A 42 -9.83 -3.42 4.84
N CYS A 43 -10.19 -3.37 3.57
CA CYS A 43 -10.24 -2.12 2.83
C CYS A 43 -11.34 -2.10 1.76
N ASP A 44 -11.72 -0.87 1.38
CA ASP A 44 -12.56 -0.58 0.23
C ASP A 44 -12.00 0.69 -0.42
N LEU A 45 -11.32 0.50 -1.56
CA LEU A 45 -10.56 1.53 -2.25
C LEU A 45 -11.09 1.71 -3.66
N ALA A 46 -11.09 2.96 -4.12
CA ALA A 46 -11.50 3.36 -5.45
C ALA A 46 -10.47 4.29 -6.09
N PHE A 47 -10.67 4.65 -7.34
CA PHE A 47 -9.78 5.55 -8.08
C PHE A 47 -8.32 5.09 -8.10
N CYS A 48 -8.10 3.78 -8.17
CA CYS A 48 -6.77 3.18 -8.23
C CYS A 48 -6.20 3.31 -9.65
N SER A 49 -5.82 4.51 -10.03
CA SER A 49 -5.33 4.80 -11.40
C SER A 49 -4.14 3.93 -11.77
N GLY A 50 -4.20 3.31 -12.95
CA GLY A 50 -3.14 2.45 -13.47
C GLY A 50 -3.13 1.03 -12.89
N MET A 51 -4.10 0.65 -12.06
CA MET A 51 -4.13 -0.66 -11.40
C MET A 51 -4.15 -1.84 -12.37
N HIS A 52 -4.68 -1.66 -13.59
CA HIS A 52 -4.69 -2.71 -14.61
C HIS A 52 -3.29 -3.09 -15.07
N ASN A 53 -2.36 -2.12 -15.07
CA ASN A 53 -0.95 -2.31 -15.44
C ASN A 53 -0.06 -2.57 -14.21
N ALA A 54 -0.60 -2.48 -13.01
CA ALA A 54 0.15 -2.76 -11.79
C ALA A 54 0.35 -4.27 -11.61
N THR A 55 1.46 -4.63 -10.97
CA THR A 55 1.74 -5.99 -10.49
C THR A 55 1.46 -6.11 -9.00
N TRP A 56 1.49 -4.98 -8.28
CA TRP A 56 1.21 -4.86 -6.86
C TRP A 56 0.23 -3.72 -6.59
N LEU A 57 -0.61 -3.87 -5.58
CA LEU A 57 -1.51 -2.82 -5.10
C LEU A 57 -1.18 -2.45 -3.66
N GLY A 58 -1.32 -1.16 -3.35
CA GLY A 58 -1.02 -0.62 -2.03
C GLY A 58 -2.28 -0.12 -1.32
N ALA A 59 -2.43 -0.45 -0.04
CA ALA A 59 -3.47 0.09 0.82
C ALA A 59 -2.85 0.89 1.98
N HIS A 60 -3.23 2.16 2.13
CA HIS A 60 -2.84 2.98 3.27
C HIS A 60 -3.79 2.71 4.43
N CYS A 61 -3.39 1.82 5.33
CA CYS A 61 -4.24 1.33 6.41
C CYS A 61 -4.01 2.10 7.71
N ILE A 62 -5.09 2.51 8.35
CA ILE A 62 -5.07 2.91 9.75
C ILE A 62 -4.85 1.64 10.57
N MET A 63 -3.82 1.64 11.43
CA MET A 63 -3.57 0.55 12.34
C MET A 63 -4.58 0.57 13.48
N LEU A 64 -5.17 -0.59 13.77
CA LEU A 64 -6.13 -0.76 14.86
C LEU A 64 -5.55 -1.67 15.95
N GLU A 65 -5.85 -1.35 17.20
CA GLU A 65 -5.64 -2.18 18.38
C GLU A 65 -6.93 -2.17 19.20
N ASP A 66 -7.47 -3.32 19.52
CA ASP A 66 -8.77 -3.49 20.21
C ASP A 66 -9.93 -2.72 19.57
N GLY A 67 -9.90 -2.58 18.24
CA GLY A 67 -10.93 -1.88 17.45
C GLY A 67 -10.75 -0.36 17.36
N GLU A 68 -9.77 0.21 18.06
CA GLU A 68 -9.51 1.65 18.08
C GLU A 68 -8.23 2.01 17.28
N PRO A 69 -8.15 3.21 16.68
CA PRO A 69 -6.96 3.65 15.97
C PRO A 69 -5.74 3.78 16.88
N MET A 70 -4.68 3.04 16.58
CA MET A 70 -3.40 3.13 17.26
C MET A 70 -2.82 4.55 17.17
N LYS A 71 -2.19 5.00 18.26
CA LYS A 71 -1.50 6.29 18.33
C LYS A 71 0.00 6.09 18.47
N GLY A 72 0.76 6.81 17.67
CA GLY A 72 2.21 6.88 17.79
C GLY A 72 2.66 7.71 19.00
N ALA A 73 3.96 7.72 19.27
CA ALA A 73 4.55 8.51 20.35
C ALA A 73 4.30 10.04 20.19
N ASP A 74 4.05 10.49 18.98
CA ASP A 74 3.69 11.88 18.61
C ASP A 74 2.18 12.18 18.76
N GLY A 75 1.38 11.21 19.23
CA GLY A 75 -0.08 11.29 19.37
C GLY A 75 -0.86 11.18 18.06
N LYS A 76 -0.19 11.05 16.91
CA LYS A 76 -0.85 10.90 15.63
C LYS A 76 -1.30 9.46 15.40
N THR A 77 -2.31 9.29 14.56
CA THR A 77 -2.76 7.96 14.14
C THR A 77 -1.66 7.26 13.35
N VAL A 78 -1.40 6.02 13.71
CA VAL A 78 -0.43 5.19 12.99
C VAL A 78 -1.04 4.71 11.67
N VAL A 79 -0.37 5.03 10.57
CA VAL A 79 -0.74 4.58 9.23
C VAL A 79 0.41 3.77 8.64
N ARG A 80 0.10 2.60 8.11
CA ARG A 80 1.04 1.77 7.34
C ARG A 80 0.51 1.52 5.95
N THR A 81 1.40 1.41 4.99
CA THR A 81 1.04 0.99 3.63
C THR A 81 1.27 -0.51 3.52
N MET A 82 0.23 -1.24 3.22
CA MET A 82 0.28 -2.66 2.91
C MET A 82 0.53 -2.85 1.43
N LEU A 83 1.47 -3.75 1.07
CA LEU A 83 1.83 -4.08 -0.31
C LEU A 83 1.29 -5.47 -0.60
N ILE A 84 0.39 -5.57 -1.57
CA ILE A 84 -0.39 -6.78 -1.85
C ILE A 84 -0.19 -7.15 -3.32
N PRO A 85 0.20 -8.41 -3.64
CA PRO A 85 0.26 -8.88 -5.02
C PRO A 85 -1.10 -8.72 -5.70
N LYS A 86 -1.13 -8.17 -6.91
CA LYS A 86 -2.39 -8.00 -7.66
C LYS A 86 -3.12 -9.32 -7.89
N SER A 87 -2.40 -10.42 -7.98
CA SER A 87 -2.97 -11.76 -8.16
C SER A 87 -3.88 -12.22 -7.02
N GLU A 88 -3.78 -11.57 -5.86
CA GLU A 88 -4.59 -11.86 -4.66
C GLU A 88 -5.82 -10.95 -4.54
N ILE A 89 -6.04 -10.07 -5.52
CA ILE A 89 -7.05 -9.01 -5.46
C ILE A 89 -8.05 -9.18 -6.60
N GLU A 90 -9.33 -9.13 -6.27
CA GLU A 90 -10.40 -9.00 -7.24
C GLU A 90 -10.68 -7.52 -7.53
N ILE A 91 -10.64 -7.15 -8.80
CA ILE A 91 -10.88 -5.78 -9.25
C ILE A 91 -12.36 -5.51 -9.36
N ASN A 92 -12.84 -4.48 -8.66
CA ASN A 92 -14.17 -3.95 -8.81
C ASN A 92 -14.18 -2.95 -9.97
N VAL A 93 -14.77 -3.34 -11.11
CA VAL A 93 -14.88 -2.49 -12.30
C VAL A 93 -15.95 -1.44 -12.06
N ILE A 94 -15.51 -0.22 -11.75
CA ILE A 94 -16.38 0.93 -11.44
C ILE A 94 -16.07 2.16 -12.31
N TRP A 95 -14.98 2.11 -13.11
CA TRP A 95 -14.50 3.25 -13.86
C TRP A 95 -15.21 3.37 -15.22
N ASP A 96 -16.46 3.81 -15.21
CA ASP A 96 -17.23 4.14 -16.42
C ASP A 96 -17.45 5.65 -16.51
N VAL A 97 -16.54 6.33 -17.20
CA VAL A 97 -16.45 7.79 -17.24
C VAL A 97 -16.38 8.30 -18.69
N ILE A 98 -16.79 9.57 -18.91
CA ILE A 98 -16.76 10.21 -20.23
C ILE A 98 -15.32 10.52 -20.67
N GLY A 99 -14.48 10.98 -19.74
CA GLY A 99 -13.07 11.31 -19.97
C GLY A 99 -12.13 10.46 -19.11
N LEU A 100 -10.81 10.49 -19.39
CA LEU A 100 -9.79 9.74 -18.62
C LEU A 100 -10.03 8.22 -18.56
N ARG A 101 -10.73 7.64 -19.53
CA ARG A 101 -11.07 6.21 -19.55
C ARG A 101 -9.82 5.32 -19.47
N ALA A 102 -8.75 5.74 -20.16
CA ALA A 102 -7.50 4.98 -20.22
C ALA A 102 -6.76 4.86 -18.88
N THR A 103 -7.12 5.64 -17.86
CA THR A 103 -6.53 5.50 -16.53
C THR A 103 -6.97 4.21 -15.82
N GLY A 104 -8.13 3.64 -16.23
CA GLY A 104 -8.69 2.44 -15.62
C GLY A 104 -8.71 2.54 -14.10
N SER A 105 -9.28 3.66 -13.59
CA SER A 105 -9.22 3.99 -12.16
C SER A 105 -10.28 3.23 -11.38
N ASP A 106 -10.31 1.93 -11.55
CA ASP A 106 -11.21 1.02 -10.85
C ASP A 106 -10.90 0.95 -9.35
N GLY A 107 -11.53 0.04 -8.65
CA GLY A 107 -11.37 -0.15 -7.23
C GLY A 107 -11.13 -1.60 -6.84
N TYR A 108 -10.89 -1.84 -5.57
CA TYR A 108 -10.85 -3.16 -4.99
C TYR A 108 -11.23 -3.13 -3.51
N ALA A 109 -11.76 -4.23 -3.02
CA ALA A 109 -12.07 -4.41 -1.61
C ALA A 109 -11.43 -5.71 -1.09
N LEU A 110 -11.00 -5.68 0.15
CA LEU A 110 -10.48 -6.83 0.88
C LEU A 110 -11.18 -6.92 2.23
N LYS A 111 -11.41 -8.13 2.69
CA LYS A 111 -11.95 -8.40 4.00
C LYS A 111 -11.08 -9.44 4.72
N ASP A 112 -10.52 -9.03 5.86
CA ASP A 112 -9.68 -9.87 6.72
C ASP A 112 -8.55 -10.58 5.96
N HIS A 113 -7.98 -9.90 4.95
CA HIS A 113 -6.93 -10.44 4.10
C HIS A 113 -5.58 -10.39 4.83
N PHE A 114 -4.86 -11.51 4.85
CA PHE A 114 -3.55 -11.59 5.50
C PHE A 114 -2.46 -10.95 4.64
N VAL A 115 -1.67 -10.06 5.24
CA VAL A 115 -0.49 -9.44 4.61
C VAL A 115 0.73 -9.70 5.51
N PRO A 116 1.80 -10.32 5.00
CA PRO A 116 3.01 -10.56 5.78
C PRO A 116 3.62 -9.25 6.31
N ALA A 117 4.21 -9.28 7.51
CA ALA A 117 4.81 -8.10 8.14
C ALA A 117 5.85 -7.42 7.25
N ALA A 118 6.62 -8.20 6.48
CA ALA A 118 7.61 -7.71 5.53
C ALA A 118 7.01 -6.88 4.38
N HIS A 119 5.75 -7.12 4.02
CA HIS A 119 5.02 -6.39 2.97
C HIS A 119 4.36 -5.11 3.50
N SER A 120 4.73 -4.63 4.68
CA SER A 120 4.21 -3.37 5.20
C SER A 120 5.32 -2.32 5.34
N VAL A 121 5.01 -1.07 4.97
CA VAL A 121 5.95 0.03 5.03
C VAL A 121 5.33 1.25 5.72
N ILE A 122 6.17 2.04 6.41
CA ILE A 122 5.80 3.37 6.89
C ILE A 122 6.42 4.39 5.93
N ARG A 123 5.58 5.17 5.27
CA ARG A 123 6.01 6.03 4.16
C ARG A 123 6.69 7.32 4.59
N ASP A 124 6.27 7.89 5.69
CA ASP A 124 6.56 9.28 6.04
C ASP A 124 7.52 9.42 7.23
N LYS A 125 8.27 8.36 7.58
CA LYS A 125 9.31 8.39 8.60
C LYS A 125 10.69 8.24 7.97
N ASP A 126 11.50 9.28 8.06
CA ASP A 126 12.90 9.29 7.58
C ASP A 126 13.76 8.19 8.24
N GLU A 127 13.39 7.79 9.46
CA GLU A 127 14.10 6.78 10.26
C GLU A 127 13.99 5.36 9.68
N GLU A 128 12.96 5.11 8.87
CA GLU A 128 12.70 3.81 8.24
C GLU A 128 13.23 3.73 6.79
N LEU A 129 13.97 4.73 6.31
CA LEU A 129 14.59 4.68 4.99
C LEU A 129 15.70 3.62 4.95
N THR A 130 15.49 2.57 4.18
CA THR A 130 16.49 1.52 3.92
C THR A 130 17.47 1.92 2.83
N LEU A 131 17.05 2.77 1.89
CA LEU A 131 17.89 3.35 0.84
C LEU A 131 18.19 4.82 1.13
N ARG A 132 19.48 5.15 1.23
CA ARG A 132 19.95 6.53 1.45
C ARG A 132 20.55 7.08 0.17
N ALA A 133 19.72 7.64 -0.70
CA ALA A 133 20.15 8.37 -1.88
C ALA A 133 19.66 9.83 -1.82
N PRO A 134 20.36 10.79 -2.44
CA PRO A 134 19.99 12.22 -2.39
C PRO A 134 18.53 12.50 -2.76
N LEU A 135 17.98 11.74 -3.70
CA LEU A 135 16.58 11.84 -4.14
C LEU A 135 15.56 11.67 -3.00
N TYR A 136 15.89 10.88 -1.97
CA TYR A 136 14.97 10.59 -0.86
C TYR A 136 15.04 11.62 0.28
N PHE A 137 16.02 12.54 0.23
CA PHE A 137 16.18 13.61 1.20
C PHE A 137 15.65 14.96 0.71
N CYS A 138 15.16 15.05 -0.53
CA CYS A 138 14.50 16.25 -1.03
C CYS A 138 13.13 16.39 -0.34
N ARG A 139 13.05 17.26 0.65
CA ARG A 139 11.77 17.68 1.24
C ARG A 139 11.16 18.75 0.34
N HIS A 140 9.89 18.56 0.03
CA HIS A 140 9.06 19.60 -0.61
C HIS A 140 8.45 20.50 0.46
#